data_7a99aa5d5b91afbb20be73861f7204c9
#
_entry.id   7a99aa5d5b91afbb20be73861f7204c9
#
_cell.length_a   1.000
_cell.length_b   1.000
_cell.length_c   1.000
_cell.angle_alpha   90.00
_cell.angle_beta   90.00
_cell.angle_gamma   90.00
#
_symmetry.space_group_name_H-M   'P 1'
#
loop_
_entity.id
_entity.type
_entity.pdbx_description
1 polymer ?
#
loop_
_entity_poly.entity_id
_entity_poly.type
_entity_poly.pdbx_seq_one_letter_code
_entity_poly.pdbx_strand_id
1 'polypeptide(L)'
;MSNRIAIALLSLLFALGSPAESWAAGDFNPYRVLLVIADQWKDPAGFLVDVPLEAPPHYDHSVRPEGLDFMQLVVMLKSWGVPFDILRLDQEMLDLNHFLGPDDRPLYGCILWAADPHAESAFSQDYSILARAVEDYGISLVALSNRIDQPVLGFLLGVRYQGYYMTHRGIDVAADHFLTRGLGPQVSTETDVPYQFQAVVEPAEGVQVLASQAGSPALTERVIGPRTRAVWIGGDAKIMFELQNVRTILRRAITQAAGYCLHKTWEDRYIIVMDDPGGAQNAWLEHWSYPTLTREQIRKHLIEPLKKHDAVLVINVVPGFVNEEKRRVELSFQQDFVDGFGNRQDYISTRQGLEEGLREGVFELQSHGWTHMQPDLDSPPGPWWGASLHGEKAHVGWYREFGDTRRGFKDIPAGQQLFHIRTGKKWLENLFGVVPLSFVSGGGGVSLSYPNHTWILAAREGFGWFCWFGGYLGRDLAVRGWLFEGTPEAPATIPALPDAHDKGIAEHPGEFLKTFDRGPGAVYMGLDEYIGYLHADLESRPGSLPEVWVEYDPHYCRFFSGRKSSWKLDLADWARESLAGRRVLVDGKPAGKVAQRGVQEIAVPAGTGRHRIAVE
;
A
#
# COMPACT_ATOMS: atom_id res chain seq x y z
N MET A 1 18.40 -20.87 40.07
CA MET A 1 17.98 -20.11 41.26
C MET A 1 18.04 -18.59 41.08
N SER A 2 18.77 -18.05 40.11
CA SER A 2 18.92 -16.58 39.91
C SER A 2 17.72 -15.85 39.30
N ASN A 3 16.97 -16.49 38.40
CA ASN A 3 15.88 -15.81 37.68
C ASN A 3 14.60 -15.55 38.51
N ARG A 4 14.36 -16.33 39.57
CA ARG A 4 13.18 -16.09 40.45
C ARG A 4 13.36 -14.88 41.36
N ILE A 5 14.60 -14.55 41.70
CA ILE A 5 14.92 -13.39 42.55
C ILE A 5 14.84 -12.09 41.73
N ALA A 6 15.25 -12.12 40.45
CA ALA A 6 15.15 -10.96 39.59
C ALA A 6 13.69 -10.57 39.29
N ILE A 7 12.81 -11.52 39.06
CA ILE A 7 11.38 -11.28 38.83
C ILE A 7 10.69 -10.72 40.09
N ALA A 8 11.03 -11.26 41.28
CA ALA A 8 10.48 -10.77 42.53
C ALA A 8 10.98 -9.37 42.89
N LEU A 9 12.21 -9.01 42.54
CA LEU A 9 12.75 -7.65 42.74
C LEU A 9 12.18 -6.65 41.75
N LEU A 10 11.93 -7.04 40.51
CA LEU A 10 11.19 -6.18 39.56
C LEU A 10 9.77 -5.90 40.05
N SER A 11 9.05 -6.91 40.52
CA SER A 11 7.69 -6.73 41.06
C SER A 11 7.66 -5.85 42.31
N LEU A 12 8.69 -5.81 43.11
CA LEU A 12 8.79 -4.97 44.31
C LEU A 12 9.19 -3.51 43.97
N LEU A 13 10.01 -3.31 42.93
CA LEU A 13 10.39 -1.96 42.48
C LEU A 13 9.24 -1.23 41.81
N PHE A 14 8.33 -1.94 41.14
CA PHE A 14 7.13 -1.34 40.55
C PHE A 14 6.03 -1.00 41.58
N ALA A 15 6.07 -1.56 42.77
CA ALA A 15 5.10 -1.28 43.84
C ALA A 15 5.38 0.01 44.63
N LEU A 16 6.51 0.68 44.40
CA LEU A 16 6.91 1.91 45.11
C LEU A 16 6.93 3.18 44.26
N GLY A 17 6.55 3.11 43.00
CA GLY A 17 6.37 4.27 42.13
C GLY A 17 5.13 5.09 42.53
N SER A 18 5.28 6.37 42.81
CA SER A 18 4.14 7.29 43.00
C SER A 18 3.20 7.18 41.80
N PRO A 19 1.88 7.09 42.01
CA PRO A 19 0.97 7.11 40.89
C PRO A 19 1.11 8.48 40.20
N ALA A 20 1.59 8.48 38.94
CA ALA A 20 1.31 9.58 38.04
C ALA A 20 -0.19 9.85 38.12
N GLU A 21 -0.62 11.10 38.23
CA GLU A 21 -2.03 11.47 38.28
C GLU A 21 -2.77 10.70 37.20
N SER A 22 -3.56 9.73 37.61
CA SER A 22 -4.26 8.84 36.69
C SER A 22 -5.07 9.73 35.75
N TRP A 23 -4.80 9.61 34.46
CA TRP A 23 -5.72 10.05 33.43
C TRP A 23 -7.15 9.79 33.87
N ALA A 24 -8.03 10.74 33.66
CA ALA A 24 -9.44 10.51 33.96
C ALA A 24 -9.82 9.20 33.31
N ALA A 25 -10.27 8.24 34.10
CA ALA A 25 -10.54 6.84 33.69
C ALA A 25 -11.60 6.72 32.57
N GLY A 26 -11.74 7.76 31.79
CA GLY A 26 -12.74 8.03 30.78
C GLY A 26 -12.21 8.41 29.38
N ASP A 27 -10.92 8.68 29.19
CA ASP A 27 -10.43 9.18 27.90
C ASP A 27 -9.85 8.07 27.01
N PHE A 28 -10.09 8.15 25.69
CA PHE A 28 -9.42 7.34 24.68
C PHE A 28 -8.04 7.91 24.40
N ASN A 29 -7.05 7.05 24.24
CA ASN A 29 -5.76 7.44 23.69
C ASN A 29 -5.93 7.88 22.23
N PRO A 30 -4.97 8.62 21.66
CA PRO A 30 -5.02 9.01 20.27
C PRO A 30 -5.13 7.78 19.36
N TYR A 31 -5.95 7.84 18.33
CA TYR A 31 -5.93 6.87 17.24
C TYR A 31 -4.70 7.12 16.37
N ARG A 32 -3.56 6.61 16.84
CA ARG A 32 -2.26 6.65 16.17
C ARG A 32 -1.44 5.46 16.63
N VAL A 33 -0.67 4.88 15.72
CA VAL A 33 0.16 3.72 15.96
C VAL A 33 1.64 4.12 15.95
N LEU A 34 2.42 3.64 16.92
CA LEU A 34 3.88 3.68 16.83
C LEU A 34 4.37 2.32 16.33
N LEU A 35 4.83 2.26 15.10
CA LEU A 35 5.46 1.07 14.53
C LEU A 35 6.92 1.01 14.95
N VAL A 36 7.28 0.01 15.76
CA VAL A 36 8.64 -0.20 16.26
C VAL A 36 9.31 -1.30 15.45
N ILE A 37 10.44 -0.97 14.83
CA ILE A 37 11.27 -1.88 14.01
C ILE A 37 12.72 -1.87 14.45
N ALA A 38 13.48 -2.88 14.06
CA ALA A 38 14.90 -3.03 14.35
C ALA A 38 15.71 -3.20 13.05
N ASP A 39 16.97 -3.53 13.18
CA ASP A 39 17.91 -3.66 12.07
C ASP A 39 17.61 -4.81 11.10
N GLN A 40 16.79 -5.81 11.48
CA GLN A 40 16.30 -6.81 10.54
C GLN A 40 15.48 -6.20 9.38
N TRP A 41 15.01 -4.96 9.56
CA TRP A 41 14.28 -4.21 8.57
C TRP A 41 15.15 -3.23 7.77
N LYS A 42 16.46 -3.28 7.97
CA LYS A 42 17.37 -2.50 7.13
C LYS A 42 17.21 -2.93 5.69
N ASP A 43 17.07 -1.95 4.82
CA ASP A 43 17.22 -2.21 3.41
C ASP A 43 18.68 -2.56 3.11
N PRO A 44 19.01 -3.82 2.79
CA PRO A 44 20.38 -4.24 2.55
C PRO A 44 20.99 -3.59 1.31
N ALA A 45 20.17 -3.00 0.45
CA ALA A 45 20.57 -2.39 -0.80
C ALA A 45 20.53 -0.86 -0.78
N GLY A 46 20.06 -0.22 0.30
CA GLY A 46 19.98 1.23 0.42
C GLY A 46 19.00 1.88 -0.55
N PHE A 47 17.81 1.29 -0.72
CA PHE A 47 16.74 1.80 -1.59
C PHE A 47 16.11 3.08 -1.06
N LEU A 48 16.90 4.06 -0.74
CA LEU A 48 16.39 5.37 -0.34
C LEU A 48 16.30 6.27 -1.58
N VAL A 49 15.15 6.86 -1.83
CA VAL A 49 14.95 7.83 -2.93
C VAL A 49 15.89 9.03 -2.80
N ASP A 50 16.28 9.36 -1.58
CA ASP A 50 17.22 10.44 -1.28
C ASP A 50 18.70 10.02 -1.40
N VAL A 51 18.99 8.76 -1.78
CA VAL A 51 20.36 8.34 -2.04
C VAL A 51 20.88 9.10 -3.26
N PRO A 52 22.04 9.76 -3.17
CA PRO A 52 22.64 10.44 -4.31
C PRO A 52 22.83 9.50 -5.50
N LEU A 53 22.68 10.00 -6.71
CA LEU A 53 22.90 9.22 -7.94
C LEU A 53 24.32 8.60 -8.04
N GLU A 54 25.23 9.04 -7.19
CA GLU A 54 26.62 8.62 -7.10
C GLU A 54 26.88 7.49 -6.07
N ALA A 55 25.86 7.05 -5.33
CA ALA A 55 26.04 6.00 -4.34
C ALA A 55 26.27 4.61 -4.98
N PRO A 56 26.91 3.67 -4.27
CA PRO A 56 27.55 2.49 -4.86
C PRO A 56 26.61 1.46 -5.53
N PRO A 57 27.14 0.63 -6.43
CA PRO A 57 26.45 0.08 -7.59
C PRO A 57 25.86 -1.32 -7.44
N HIS A 58 25.60 -1.89 -6.30
CA HIS A 58 25.21 -3.29 -6.22
C HIS A 58 23.84 -3.49 -5.60
N TYR A 59 22.81 -3.42 -6.43
CA TYR A 59 21.52 -3.99 -6.14
C TYR A 59 21.31 -5.27 -6.96
N ASP A 60 21.27 -6.40 -6.29
CA ASP A 60 20.91 -7.68 -6.88
C ASP A 60 19.43 -7.96 -6.64
N HIS A 61 18.61 -7.84 -7.67
CA HIS A 61 17.19 -8.13 -7.62
C HIS A 61 16.84 -9.59 -7.42
N SER A 62 17.81 -10.49 -7.56
CA SER A 62 17.60 -11.91 -7.26
C SER A 62 17.45 -12.16 -5.76
N VAL A 63 17.89 -11.21 -4.94
CA VAL A 63 17.72 -11.24 -3.49
C VAL A 63 16.55 -10.30 -3.15
N ARG A 64 15.42 -10.87 -2.74
CA ARG A 64 14.34 -10.06 -2.14
C ARG A 64 14.95 -9.28 -0.98
N PRO A 65 14.82 -7.94 -0.93
CA PRO A 65 15.27 -7.17 0.21
C PRO A 65 14.69 -7.76 1.50
N GLU A 66 15.51 -7.93 2.52
CA GLU A 66 15.04 -8.43 3.82
C GLU A 66 14.02 -7.49 4.50
N GLY A 67 13.84 -6.28 3.98
CA GLY A 67 12.86 -5.31 4.44
C GLY A 67 11.48 -5.36 3.77
N LEU A 68 11.19 -6.34 2.90
CA LEU A 68 9.90 -6.40 2.20
C LEU A 68 8.71 -6.50 3.15
N ASP A 69 8.87 -7.20 4.25
CA ASP A 69 7.78 -7.41 5.22
C ASP A 69 7.42 -6.12 5.95
N PHE A 70 8.43 -5.33 6.29
CA PHE A 70 8.23 -3.98 6.83
C PHE A 70 7.48 -3.09 5.84
N MET A 71 7.90 -3.10 4.58
CA MET A 71 7.25 -2.31 3.54
C MET A 71 5.80 -2.73 3.32
N GLN A 72 5.50 -4.03 3.33
CA GLN A 72 4.13 -4.54 3.27
C GLN A 72 3.30 -4.05 4.47
N LEU A 73 3.86 -4.07 5.68
CA LEU A 73 3.19 -3.57 6.87
C LEU A 73 2.89 -2.07 6.77
N VAL A 74 3.85 -1.26 6.32
CA VAL A 74 3.67 0.18 6.08
C VAL A 74 2.55 0.42 5.07
N VAL A 75 2.55 -0.30 3.94
CA VAL A 75 1.50 -0.13 2.93
C VAL A 75 0.13 -0.58 3.43
N MET A 76 0.06 -1.64 4.23
CA MET A 76 -1.20 -2.03 4.85
C MET A 76 -1.75 -0.91 5.75
N LEU A 77 -0.92 -0.36 6.64
CA LEU A 77 -1.34 0.74 7.51
C LEU A 77 -1.82 1.96 6.69
N LYS A 78 -1.07 2.34 5.66
CA LYS A 78 -1.45 3.42 4.73
C LYS A 78 -2.74 3.10 3.98
N SER A 79 -2.86 1.92 3.41
CA SER A 79 -4.06 1.50 2.66
C SER A 79 -5.32 1.48 3.51
N TRP A 80 -5.19 1.12 4.79
CA TRP A 80 -6.29 1.22 5.75
C TRP A 80 -6.56 2.66 6.20
N GLY A 81 -5.64 3.59 5.98
CA GLY A 81 -5.72 4.94 6.53
C GLY A 81 -5.44 5.00 8.03
N VAL A 82 -4.65 4.07 8.57
CA VAL A 82 -4.21 4.08 9.98
C VAL A 82 -3.07 5.08 10.12
N PRO A 83 -3.20 6.11 10.95
CA PRO A 83 -2.10 7.04 11.20
C PRO A 83 -1.00 6.36 12.01
N PHE A 84 0.25 6.50 11.60
CA PHE A 84 1.38 5.89 12.29
C PHE A 84 2.66 6.70 12.16
N ASP A 85 3.57 6.48 13.12
CA ASP A 85 4.96 6.87 13.04
C ASP A 85 5.85 5.63 13.14
N ILE A 86 7.10 5.74 12.76
CA ILE A 86 8.05 4.64 12.79
C ILE A 86 9.19 4.98 13.75
N LEU A 87 9.43 4.10 14.73
CA LEU A 87 10.61 4.13 15.58
C LEU A 87 11.59 3.07 15.12
N ARG A 88 12.77 3.48 14.73
CA ARG A 88 13.85 2.63 14.25
C ARG A 88 14.88 2.41 15.38
N LEU A 89 14.89 1.24 15.96
CA LEU A 89 15.81 0.89 17.06
C LEU A 89 17.29 0.79 16.63
N ASP A 90 17.56 0.72 15.32
CA ASP A 90 18.90 0.82 14.76
C ASP A 90 19.43 2.27 14.67
N GLN A 91 18.55 3.25 14.88
CA GLN A 91 18.90 4.68 14.86
C GLN A 91 18.70 5.33 16.22
N GLU A 92 17.74 4.88 17.00
CA GLU A 92 17.33 5.49 18.26
C GLU A 92 17.18 4.45 19.38
N MET A 93 17.57 4.83 20.59
CA MET A 93 17.30 4.03 21.78
C MET A 93 15.88 4.29 22.29
N LEU A 94 15.25 3.29 22.89
CA LEU A 94 13.95 3.50 23.55
C LEU A 94 14.06 4.60 24.60
N ASP A 95 13.15 5.58 24.52
CA ASP A 95 12.97 6.67 25.46
C ASP A 95 11.48 6.94 25.65
N LEU A 96 11.06 7.39 26.82
CA LEU A 96 9.66 7.72 27.09
C LEU A 96 9.15 8.86 26.19
N ASN A 97 10.02 9.77 25.78
CA ASN A 97 9.64 10.86 24.86
C ASN A 97 9.20 10.35 23.48
N HIS A 98 9.53 9.11 23.11
CA HIS A 98 8.98 8.49 21.90
C HIS A 98 7.49 8.15 22.04
N PHE A 99 7.01 7.97 23.25
CA PHE A 99 5.64 7.53 23.54
C PHE A 99 4.74 8.66 24.06
N LEU A 100 5.35 9.71 24.63
CA LEU A 100 4.66 10.76 25.35
C LEU A 100 4.93 12.14 24.74
N GLY A 101 3.89 12.97 24.76
CA GLY A 101 4.00 14.38 24.43
C GLY A 101 4.61 15.21 25.57
N PRO A 102 4.84 16.52 25.35
CA PRO A 102 5.42 17.42 26.35
C PRO A 102 4.60 17.59 27.65
N ASP A 103 3.34 17.16 27.62
CA ASP A 103 2.41 17.18 28.76
C ASP A 103 2.25 15.81 29.42
N ASP A 104 3.22 14.92 29.21
CA ASP A 104 3.22 13.53 29.66
C ASP A 104 2.02 12.71 29.18
N ARG A 105 1.38 13.16 28.10
CA ARG A 105 0.24 12.46 27.51
C ARG A 105 0.69 11.47 26.43
N PRO A 106 0.04 10.29 26.33
CA PRO A 106 0.29 9.36 25.23
C PRO A 106 0.10 10.02 23.87
N LEU A 107 1.09 9.80 23.00
CA LEU A 107 1.04 10.19 21.58
C LEU A 107 0.34 9.11 20.75
N TYR A 108 0.22 7.89 21.29
CA TYR A 108 -0.25 6.71 20.58
C TYR A 108 -1.26 5.93 21.40
N GLY A 109 -2.24 5.36 20.72
CA GLY A 109 -3.15 4.37 21.30
C GLY A 109 -2.60 2.95 21.25
N CYS A 110 -1.66 2.72 20.31
CA CYS A 110 -1.10 1.40 20.06
C CYS A 110 0.39 1.47 19.73
N ILE A 111 1.18 0.65 20.39
CA ILE A 111 2.54 0.30 19.98
C ILE A 111 2.43 -0.99 19.16
N LEU A 112 2.79 -0.93 17.88
CA LEU A 112 2.90 -2.08 17.00
C LEU A 112 4.37 -2.53 16.98
N TRP A 113 4.68 -3.53 17.79
CA TRP A 113 6.02 -4.06 17.95
C TRP A 113 6.29 -5.09 16.86
N ALA A 114 7.10 -4.73 15.87
CA ALA A 114 7.55 -5.60 14.78
C ALA A 114 9.08 -5.82 14.81
N ALA A 115 9.76 -5.34 15.84
CA ALA A 115 11.19 -5.56 16.02
C ALA A 115 11.46 -7.01 16.44
N ASP A 116 12.39 -7.69 15.74
CA ASP A 116 12.90 -8.99 16.17
C ASP A 116 13.78 -8.78 17.42
N PRO A 117 13.46 -9.37 18.57
CA PRO A 117 14.25 -9.19 19.78
C PRO A 117 15.67 -9.75 19.68
N HIS A 118 15.98 -10.57 18.69
CA HIS A 118 17.34 -11.06 18.42
C HIS A 118 18.15 -10.12 17.51
N ALA A 119 17.51 -9.12 16.89
CA ALA A 119 18.26 -8.09 16.20
C ALA A 119 19.15 -7.32 17.19
N GLU A 120 20.39 -7.03 16.82
CA GLU A 120 21.38 -6.40 17.69
C GLU A 120 20.85 -5.09 18.29
N SER A 121 20.20 -4.29 17.49
CA SER A 121 19.63 -3.02 17.92
C SER A 121 18.45 -3.18 18.89
N ALA A 122 17.63 -4.22 18.73
CA ALA A 122 16.55 -4.52 19.66
C ALA A 122 17.07 -5.12 20.97
N PHE A 123 18.09 -5.98 20.90
CA PHE A 123 18.66 -6.63 22.08
C PHE A 123 19.28 -5.63 23.07
N SER A 124 19.83 -4.53 22.58
CA SER A 124 20.49 -3.50 23.39
C SER A 124 19.54 -2.52 24.06
N GLN A 125 18.22 -2.61 23.82
CA GLN A 125 17.23 -1.66 24.34
C GLN A 125 16.90 -1.87 25.82
N ASP A 126 16.55 -0.78 26.49
CA ASP A 126 15.95 -0.83 27.83
C ASP A 126 14.43 -1.06 27.75
N TYR A 127 14.01 -2.29 27.78
CA TYR A 127 12.60 -2.69 27.72
C TYR A 127 11.77 -2.22 28.92
N SER A 128 12.38 -1.74 30.02
CA SER A 128 11.63 -1.17 31.13
C SER A 128 10.86 0.09 30.70
N ILE A 129 11.37 0.80 29.71
CA ILE A 129 10.72 1.97 29.11
C ILE A 129 9.43 1.55 28.38
N LEU A 130 9.49 0.44 27.61
CA LEU A 130 8.30 -0.14 26.97
C LEU A 130 7.27 -0.58 28.02
N ALA A 131 7.72 -1.22 29.11
CA ALA A 131 6.83 -1.62 30.19
C ALA A 131 6.11 -0.42 30.82
N ARG A 132 6.84 0.67 31.10
CA ARG A 132 6.25 1.91 31.60
C ARG A 132 5.25 2.52 30.62
N ALA A 133 5.56 2.57 29.32
CA ALA A 133 4.64 3.08 28.32
C ALA A 133 3.30 2.31 28.33
N VAL A 134 3.36 0.99 28.53
CA VAL A 134 2.17 0.13 28.56
C VAL A 134 1.44 0.17 29.92
N GLU A 135 2.16 -0.03 31.03
CA GLU A 135 1.56 -0.20 32.35
C GLU A 135 1.21 1.13 33.04
N ASP A 136 2.11 2.15 32.98
CA ASP A 136 1.91 3.41 33.66
C ASP A 136 1.06 4.39 32.82
N TYR A 137 1.28 4.38 31.49
CA TYR A 137 0.62 5.34 30.58
C TYR A 137 -0.51 4.74 29.74
N GLY A 138 -0.78 3.44 29.87
CA GLY A 138 -1.93 2.79 29.28
C GLY A 138 -1.90 2.68 27.76
N ILE A 139 -0.72 2.74 27.13
CA ILE A 139 -0.59 2.54 25.69
C ILE A 139 -0.66 1.03 25.41
N SER A 140 -1.59 0.61 24.57
CA SER A 140 -1.74 -0.81 24.24
C SER A 140 -0.59 -1.32 23.37
N LEU A 141 -0.32 -2.64 23.45
CA LEU A 141 0.77 -3.30 22.73
C LEU A 141 0.22 -4.35 21.77
N VAL A 142 0.59 -4.29 20.52
CA VAL A 142 0.39 -5.35 19.53
C VAL A 142 1.76 -5.83 19.08
N ALA A 143 2.10 -7.08 19.34
CA ALA A 143 3.39 -7.63 18.95
C ALA A 143 3.24 -8.63 17.81
N LEU A 144 4.02 -8.40 16.75
CA LEU A 144 4.16 -9.26 15.57
C LEU A 144 5.53 -9.93 15.66
N SER A 145 5.62 -11.09 16.24
CA SER A 145 6.89 -11.81 16.27
C SER A 145 6.67 -13.27 16.62
N ASN A 146 7.38 -14.14 15.95
CA ASN A 146 7.52 -15.54 16.33
C ASN A 146 8.64 -15.75 17.38
N ARG A 147 9.37 -14.70 17.77
CA ARG A 147 10.44 -14.71 18.76
C ARG A 147 10.12 -13.72 19.87
N ILE A 148 9.71 -14.21 21.02
CA ILE A 148 9.28 -13.41 22.18
C ILE A 148 10.00 -13.86 23.46
N ASP A 149 11.25 -14.25 23.32
CA ASP A 149 12.09 -14.70 24.43
C ASP A 149 12.68 -13.54 25.25
N GLN A 150 12.46 -12.29 24.85
CA GLN A 150 12.77 -11.12 25.66
C GLN A 150 11.82 -11.08 26.88
N PRO A 151 12.35 -11.14 28.13
CA PRO A 151 11.54 -11.38 29.33
C PRO A 151 10.46 -10.32 29.59
N VAL A 152 10.76 -9.03 29.37
CA VAL A 152 9.79 -7.94 29.59
C VAL A 152 8.70 -7.96 28.54
N LEU A 153 9.05 -8.24 27.28
CA LEU A 153 8.07 -8.38 26.21
C LEU A 153 7.13 -9.57 26.49
N GLY A 154 7.69 -10.73 26.84
CA GLY A 154 6.90 -11.89 27.24
C GLY A 154 6.01 -11.60 28.44
N PHE A 155 6.49 -10.85 29.44
CA PHE A 155 5.72 -10.44 30.60
C PHE A 155 4.54 -9.53 30.19
N LEU A 156 4.76 -8.52 29.37
CA LEU A 156 3.70 -7.62 28.90
C LEU A 156 2.62 -8.36 28.11
N LEU A 157 3.02 -9.27 27.23
CA LEU A 157 2.10 -10.10 26.44
C LEU A 157 1.43 -11.20 27.29
N GLY A 158 1.92 -11.44 28.51
CA GLY A 158 1.42 -12.49 29.38
C GLY A 158 1.74 -13.89 28.86
N VAL A 159 2.86 -14.08 28.18
CA VAL A 159 3.29 -15.37 27.67
C VAL A 159 4.72 -15.67 28.06
N ARG A 160 5.01 -16.96 28.35
CA ARG A 160 6.34 -17.43 28.66
C ARG A 160 6.87 -18.24 27.49
N TYR A 161 7.93 -17.74 26.88
CA TYR A 161 8.61 -18.43 25.80
C TYR A 161 9.26 -19.75 26.28
N GLN A 162 9.02 -20.82 25.51
CA GLN A 162 9.55 -22.17 25.82
C GLN A 162 10.52 -22.66 24.74
N GLY A 163 10.51 -22.06 23.57
CA GLY A 163 11.28 -22.46 22.41
C GLY A 163 10.56 -22.19 21.11
N TYR A 164 11.01 -22.81 20.06
CA TYR A 164 10.34 -22.75 18.75
C TYR A 164 10.41 -24.10 18.04
N TYR A 165 9.53 -24.30 17.10
CA TYR A 165 9.56 -25.45 16.21
C TYR A 165 9.19 -25.01 14.78
N MET A 166 9.55 -25.83 13.81
CA MET A 166 9.17 -25.60 12.43
C MET A 166 7.86 -26.34 12.11
N THR A 167 6.94 -25.65 11.47
CA THR A 167 5.64 -26.21 11.11
C THR A 167 5.14 -25.65 9.79
N HIS A 168 4.27 -26.41 9.12
CA HIS A 168 3.46 -25.98 7.99
C HIS A 168 1.96 -26.16 8.27
N ARG A 169 1.61 -26.40 9.53
CA ARG A 169 0.21 -26.58 9.91
C ARG A 169 -0.55 -25.28 9.89
N GLY A 170 -1.83 -25.36 9.56
CA GLY A 170 -2.75 -24.25 9.62
C GLY A 170 -2.93 -23.69 11.04
N ILE A 171 -3.52 -22.54 11.13
CA ILE A 171 -3.83 -21.84 12.37
C ILE A 171 -5.31 -22.01 12.65
N ASP A 172 -5.65 -22.68 13.74
CA ASP A 172 -7.03 -22.94 14.17
C ASP A 172 -7.53 -21.85 15.11
N VAL A 173 -8.79 -21.42 14.92
CA VAL A 173 -9.45 -20.51 15.85
C VAL A 173 -9.80 -21.28 17.12
N ALA A 174 -9.36 -20.78 18.28
CA ALA A 174 -9.58 -21.40 19.57
C ALA A 174 -10.77 -20.79 20.35
N ALA A 175 -11.10 -19.53 20.07
CA ALA A 175 -12.19 -18.83 20.76
C ALA A 175 -12.91 -17.84 19.84
N ASP A 176 -14.23 -17.69 20.02
CA ASP A 176 -14.99 -16.57 19.42
C ASP A 176 -14.65 -15.29 20.18
N HIS A 177 -14.02 -14.37 19.48
CA HIS A 177 -13.55 -13.10 20.01
C HIS A 177 -13.63 -12.01 18.95
N PHE A 178 -13.57 -10.75 19.34
CA PHE A 178 -13.55 -9.64 18.39
C PHE A 178 -12.48 -9.81 17.29
N LEU A 179 -11.28 -10.30 17.66
CA LEU A 179 -10.17 -10.51 16.72
C LEU A 179 -10.43 -11.65 15.72
N THR A 180 -11.14 -12.69 16.12
CA THR A 180 -11.37 -13.92 15.33
C THR A 180 -12.76 -14.04 14.75
N ARG A 181 -13.68 -13.16 15.14
CA ARG A 181 -15.09 -13.20 14.72
C ARG A 181 -15.26 -13.25 13.22
N GLY A 182 -16.00 -14.23 12.73
CA GLY A 182 -16.32 -14.38 11.31
C GLY A 182 -15.20 -14.92 10.42
N LEU A 183 -14.06 -15.33 10.99
CA LEU A 183 -12.98 -15.97 10.22
C LEU A 183 -13.23 -17.48 9.95
N GLY A 184 -14.31 -18.05 10.51
CA GLY A 184 -14.55 -19.49 10.45
C GLY A 184 -13.69 -20.26 11.48
N PRO A 185 -13.57 -21.59 11.33
CA PRO A 185 -12.83 -22.42 12.30
C PRO A 185 -11.31 -22.30 12.15
N GLN A 186 -10.82 -21.78 11.05
CA GLN A 186 -9.38 -21.66 10.75
C GLN A 186 -9.03 -20.26 10.26
N VAL A 187 -7.92 -19.73 10.75
CA VAL A 187 -7.31 -18.50 10.23
C VAL A 187 -6.61 -18.80 8.90
N SER A 188 -5.95 -19.96 8.81
CA SER A 188 -5.29 -20.46 7.59
C SER A 188 -5.33 -21.97 7.56
N THR A 189 -5.26 -22.55 6.35
CA THR A 189 -5.13 -24.00 6.13
C THR A 189 -3.66 -24.41 6.02
N GLU A 190 -3.38 -25.70 6.06
CA GLU A 190 -2.01 -26.23 5.85
C GLU A 190 -1.44 -25.90 4.46
N THR A 191 -2.30 -25.73 3.46
CA THR A 191 -1.91 -25.38 2.09
C THR A 191 -1.54 -23.91 1.93
N ASP A 192 -2.05 -23.05 2.83
CA ASP A 192 -1.83 -21.59 2.77
C ASP A 192 -0.58 -21.16 3.54
N VAL A 193 -0.08 -22.00 4.45
CA VAL A 193 1.06 -21.68 5.32
C VAL A 193 2.29 -22.45 4.86
N PRO A 194 3.29 -21.80 4.29
CA PRO A 194 4.56 -22.45 4.01
C PRO A 194 5.27 -22.86 5.31
N TYR A 195 6.29 -23.66 5.17
CA TYR A 195 7.08 -24.12 6.31
C TYR A 195 7.73 -22.95 7.04
N GLN A 196 7.38 -22.73 8.29
CA GLN A 196 7.80 -21.56 9.07
C GLN A 196 8.17 -21.92 10.51
N PHE A 197 8.87 -21.00 11.16
CA PHE A 197 9.12 -21.05 12.60
C PHE A 197 7.90 -20.58 13.39
N GLN A 198 7.52 -21.33 14.41
CA GLN A 198 6.47 -20.96 15.35
C GLN A 198 7.01 -20.99 16.78
N ALA A 199 6.77 -19.94 17.54
CA ALA A 199 7.10 -19.91 18.95
C ALA A 199 6.22 -20.87 19.74
N VAL A 200 6.82 -21.61 20.65
CA VAL A 200 6.13 -22.36 21.70
C VAL A 200 6.03 -21.47 22.92
N VAL A 201 4.84 -21.19 23.35
CA VAL A 201 4.61 -20.32 24.51
C VAL A 201 3.65 -20.97 25.50
N GLU A 202 3.82 -20.63 26.77
CA GLU A 202 2.90 -20.97 27.83
C GLU A 202 2.19 -19.69 28.29
N PRO A 203 0.85 -19.58 28.11
CA PRO A 203 0.12 -18.41 28.53
C PRO A 203 0.07 -18.32 30.07
N ALA A 204 0.21 -17.11 30.58
CA ALA A 204 0.03 -16.82 32.00
C ALA A 204 -1.48 -16.85 32.37
N GLU A 205 -1.77 -16.88 33.66
CA GLU A 205 -3.13 -16.77 34.15
C GLU A 205 -3.79 -15.45 33.67
N GLY A 206 -5.02 -15.54 33.20
CA GLY A 206 -5.79 -14.39 32.70
C GLY A 206 -5.49 -14.01 31.24
N VAL A 207 -4.60 -14.74 30.54
CA VAL A 207 -4.38 -14.56 29.11
C VAL A 207 -5.34 -15.43 28.32
N GLN A 208 -6.04 -14.82 27.37
CA GLN A 208 -6.93 -15.54 26.49
C GLN A 208 -6.20 -16.02 25.24
N VAL A 209 -6.24 -17.32 24.96
CA VAL A 209 -5.77 -17.91 23.71
C VAL A 209 -6.90 -17.85 22.69
N LEU A 210 -6.67 -17.16 21.56
CA LEU A 210 -7.70 -16.90 20.54
C LEU A 210 -7.51 -17.76 19.29
N ALA A 211 -6.26 -18.14 18.99
CA ALA A 211 -5.93 -19.09 17.95
C ALA A 211 -4.69 -19.91 18.34
N SER A 212 -4.57 -21.10 17.77
CA SER A 212 -3.45 -22.01 17.99
C SER A 212 -2.93 -22.60 16.69
N GLN A 213 -1.65 -22.93 16.68
CA GLN A 213 -1.00 -23.65 15.59
C GLN A 213 -0.30 -24.88 16.15
N ALA A 214 -0.63 -26.05 15.62
CA ALA A 214 -0.11 -27.34 16.10
C ALA A 214 -0.23 -27.52 17.64
N GLY A 215 -1.29 -26.97 18.24
CA GLY A 215 -1.56 -27.07 19.68
C GLY A 215 -0.83 -26.02 20.56
N SER A 216 0.02 -25.18 19.98
CA SER A 216 0.63 -24.04 20.69
C SER A 216 -0.16 -22.76 20.40
N PRO A 217 -0.30 -21.83 21.37
CA PRO A 217 -0.90 -20.53 21.12
C PRO A 217 -0.22 -19.81 19.95
N ALA A 218 -1.01 -19.21 19.06
CA ALA A 218 -0.55 -18.42 17.92
C ALA A 218 -1.16 -17.00 17.90
N LEU A 219 -2.26 -16.81 18.65
CA LEU A 219 -2.87 -15.50 18.88
C LEU A 219 -3.33 -15.45 20.32
N THR A 220 -2.89 -14.46 21.07
CA THR A 220 -3.31 -14.25 22.45
C THR A 220 -3.68 -12.81 22.72
N GLU A 221 -4.55 -12.60 23.72
CA GLU A 221 -4.84 -11.30 24.30
C GLU A 221 -4.71 -11.32 25.81
N ARG A 222 -4.07 -10.28 26.35
CA ARG A 222 -4.02 -9.97 27.78
C ARG A 222 -4.67 -8.61 28.04
N VAL A 223 -5.61 -8.57 28.98
CA VAL A 223 -6.16 -7.32 29.50
C VAL A 223 -5.25 -6.80 30.61
N ILE A 224 -4.61 -5.66 30.40
CA ILE A 224 -3.70 -5.03 31.38
C ILE A 224 -4.47 -4.01 32.23
N GLY A 225 -5.30 -3.21 31.58
CA GLY A 225 -6.12 -2.19 32.22
C GLY A 225 -7.51 -2.07 31.57
N PRO A 226 -8.37 -1.18 32.05
CA PRO A 226 -9.72 -1.02 31.50
C PRO A 226 -9.73 -0.79 29.98
N ARG A 227 -8.69 -0.13 29.46
CA ARG A 227 -8.53 0.23 28.05
C ARG A 227 -7.21 -0.24 27.45
N THR A 228 -6.34 -0.84 28.23
CA THR A 228 -5.01 -1.29 27.80
C THR A 228 -5.03 -2.78 27.51
N ARG A 229 -4.60 -3.12 26.30
CA ARG A 229 -4.53 -4.50 25.82
C ARG A 229 -3.11 -4.82 25.35
N ALA A 230 -2.72 -6.06 25.54
CA ALA A 230 -1.54 -6.62 24.90
C ALA A 230 -1.98 -7.81 24.04
N VAL A 231 -1.74 -7.72 22.74
CA VAL A 231 -2.07 -8.74 21.75
C VAL A 231 -0.79 -9.27 21.15
N TRP A 232 -0.62 -10.58 21.15
CA TRP A 232 0.46 -11.24 20.45
C TRP A 232 -0.08 -11.98 19.23
N ILE A 233 0.49 -11.70 18.08
CA ILE A 233 0.26 -12.41 16.82
C ILE A 233 1.54 -13.16 16.50
N GLY A 234 1.55 -14.46 16.77
CA GLY A 234 2.68 -15.34 16.48
C GLY A 234 2.76 -15.71 15.01
N GLY A 235 3.91 -16.22 14.62
CA GLY A 235 4.22 -16.62 13.27
C GLY A 235 5.23 -15.69 12.60
N ASP A 236 5.70 -16.10 11.43
CA ASP A 236 6.60 -15.31 10.61
C ASP A 236 5.82 -14.21 9.90
N ALA A 237 6.07 -12.96 10.23
CA ALA A 237 5.37 -11.80 9.67
C ALA A 237 5.35 -11.81 8.13
N LYS A 238 6.47 -12.24 7.51
CA LYS A 238 6.63 -12.34 6.06
C LYS A 238 5.57 -13.20 5.39
N ILE A 239 5.28 -14.32 6.02
CA ILE A 239 4.32 -15.30 5.51
C ILE A 239 2.90 -14.89 5.89
N MET A 240 2.77 -14.34 7.10
CA MET A 240 1.48 -14.04 7.69
C MET A 240 0.74 -12.93 6.92
N PHE A 241 1.46 -11.96 6.34
CA PHE A 241 0.81 -10.87 5.60
C PHE A 241 0.23 -11.27 4.23
N GLU A 242 0.60 -12.43 3.70
CA GLU A 242 -0.05 -12.99 2.51
C GLU A 242 -1.46 -13.50 2.81
N LEU A 243 -1.76 -13.78 4.08
CA LEU A 243 -3.05 -14.32 4.52
C LEU A 243 -4.05 -13.20 4.85
N GLN A 244 -5.14 -13.10 4.11
CA GLN A 244 -6.19 -12.09 4.33
C GLN A 244 -6.74 -12.10 5.76
N ASN A 245 -6.95 -13.28 6.33
CA ASN A 245 -7.46 -13.39 7.70
C ASN A 245 -6.48 -12.82 8.73
N VAL A 246 -5.18 -12.99 8.52
CA VAL A 246 -4.15 -12.42 9.40
C VAL A 246 -4.11 -10.90 9.29
N ARG A 247 -4.22 -10.35 8.09
CA ARG A 247 -4.37 -8.90 7.91
C ARG A 247 -5.61 -8.36 8.62
N THR A 248 -6.72 -9.09 8.55
CA THR A 248 -7.94 -8.76 9.29
C THR A 248 -7.73 -8.80 10.80
N ILE A 249 -7.02 -9.81 11.33
CA ILE A 249 -6.65 -9.90 12.74
C ILE A 249 -5.79 -8.71 13.15
N LEU A 250 -4.76 -8.37 12.38
CA LEU A 250 -3.89 -7.23 12.67
C LEU A 250 -4.67 -5.92 12.75
N ARG A 251 -5.54 -5.62 11.78
CA ARG A 251 -6.38 -4.43 11.81
C ARG A 251 -7.29 -4.41 13.04
N ARG A 252 -7.89 -5.55 13.38
CA ARG A 252 -8.72 -5.67 14.58
C ARG A 252 -7.88 -5.57 15.87
N ALA A 253 -6.65 -6.06 15.89
CA ALA A 253 -5.74 -5.90 17.02
C ALA A 253 -5.43 -4.40 17.26
N ILE A 254 -5.18 -3.63 16.21
CA ILE A 254 -5.02 -2.17 16.30
C ILE A 254 -6.33 -1.53 16.80
N THR A 255 -7.48 -1.95 16.28
CA THR A 255 -8.79 -1.47 16.77
C THR A 255 -9.00 -1.80 18.24
N GLN A 256 -8.68 -3.02 18.65
CA GLN A 256 -8.79 -3.49 20.04
C GLN A 256 -7.87 -2.70 20.98
N ALA A 257 -6.67 -2.39 20.49
CA ALA A 257 -5.67 -1.62 21.22
C ALA A 257 -6.09 -0.15 21.40
N ALA A 258 -6.51 0.52 20.33
CA ALA A 258 -6.89 1.93 20.36
C ALA A 258 -8.35 2.18 20.81
N GLY A 259 -9.18 1.13 20.83
CA GLY A 259 -10.62 1.21 21.11
C GLY A 259 -11.48 1.47 19.88
N TYR A 260 -10.92 2.10 18.87
CA TYR A 260 -11.59 2.35 17.59
C TYR A 260 -10.57 2.43 16.45
N CYS A 261 -11.06 2.23 15.24
CA CYS A 261 -10.30 2.39 14.01
C CYS A 261 -11.19 3.03 12.94
N LEU A 262 -10.72 4.11 12.36
CA LEU A 262 -11.29 4.66 11.14
C LEU A 262 -10.46 4.14 9.96
N HIS A 263 -11.04 3.27 9.14
CA HIS A 263 -10.26 2.57 8.13
C HIS A 263 -10.98 2.44 6.80
N LYS A 264 -10.23 2.02 5.80
CA LYS A 264 -10.70 1.61 4.47
C LYS A 264 -10.55 0.10 4.29
N THR A 265 -11.37 -0.45 3.42
CA THR A 265 -11.21 -1.81 2.89
C THR A 265 -11.33 -1.78 1.39
N TRP A 266 -10.56 -2.63 0.74
CA TRP A 266 -10.45 -2.68 -0.71
C TRP A 266 -11.07 -3.96 -1.30
N GLU A 267 -11.78 -4.71 -0.47
CA GLU A 267 -12.55 -5.88 -0.90
C GLU A 267 -13.60 -5.45 -1.93
N ASP A 268 -13.75 -6.26 -2.99
CA ASP A 268 -14.66 -6.00 -4.13
C ASP A 268 -14.43 -4.65 -4.86
N ARG A 269 -13.24 -4.08 -4.70
CA ARG A 269 -12.84 -2.85 -5.41
C ARG A 269 -11.82 -3.18 -6.48
N TYR A 270 -12.06 -2.63 -7.67
CA TYR A 270 -11.28 -2.93 -8.86
C TYR A 270 -10.85 -1.65 -9.57
N ILE A 271 -9.61 -1.63 -10.05
CA ILE A 271 -9.08 -0.60 -10.94
C ILE A 271 -8.91 -1.24 -12.32
N ILE A 272 -9.68 -0.78 -13.30
CA ILE A 272 -9.57 -1.25 -14.68
C ILE A 272 -8.44 -0.48 -15.37
N VAL A 273 -7.51 -1.19 -16.02
CA VAL A 273 -6.34 -0.58 -16.67
C VAL A 273 -6.26 -0.99 -18.13
N MET A 274 -5.89 -0.03 -18.98
CA MET A 274 -5.60 -0.22 -20.40
C MET A 274 -4.31 0.51 -20.77
N ASP A 275 -3.44 -0.15 -21.53
CA ASP A 275 -2.16 0.39 -21.97
C ASP A 275 -2.18 0.76 -23.46
N ASP A 276 -1.13 1.46 -23.90
CA ASP A 276 -0.67 1.72 -25.26
C ASP A 276 -1.28 2.87 -26.06
N PRO A 277 -2.46 3.46 -25.82
CA PRO A 277 -2.94 4.52 -26.69
C PRO A 277 -1.88 5.60 -26.95
N GLY A 278 -1.59 5.84 -28.22
CA GLY A 278 -0.57 6.79 -28.68
C GLY A 278 0.78 6.18 -29.00
N GLY A 279 1.05 4.94 -28.61
CA GLY A 279 2.30 4.26 -28.95
C GLY A 279 2.49 4.07 -30.46
N ALA A 280 3.76 4.02 -30.92
CA ALA A 280 4.08 3.82 -32.32
C ALA A 280 4.30 2.33 -32.68
N GLN A 281 4.33 1.44 -31.69
CA GLN A 281 4.62 0.02 -31.89
C GLN A 281 3.57 -0.67 -32.79
N ASN A 282 2.31 -0.24 -32.73
CA ASN A 282 1.25 -0.78 -33.57
C ASN A 282 1.41 -0.43 -35.06
N ALA A 283 2.15 0.62 -35.40
CA ALA A 283 2.42 1.03 -36.76
C ALA A 283 3.75 0.45 -37.32
N TRP A 284 4.69 0.05 -36.44
CA TRP A 284 6.02 -0.37 -36.84
C TRP A 284 6.33 -1.85 -36.61
N LEU A 285 5.63 -2.51 -35.66
CA LEU A 285 5.90 -3.92 -35.33
C LEU A 285 4.87 -4.84 -35.98
N GLU A 286 5.28 -5.69 -36.89
CA GLU A 286 4.38 -6.63 -37.60
C GLU A 286 3.53 -7.48 -36.67
N HIS A 287 4.14 -8.07 -35.64
CA HIS A 287 3.44 -8.94 -34.68
C HIS A 287 2.53 -8.18 -33.70
N TRP A 288 2.62 -6.84 -33.67
CA TRP A 288 1.82 -5.95 -32.83
C TRP A 288 0.99 -4.96 -33.66
N SER A 289 0.82 -5.23 -34.95
CA SER A 289 0.16 -4.32 -35.89
C SER A 289 -1.36 -4.38 -35.74
N TYR A 290 -1.99 -3.23 -35.53
CA TYR A 290 -3.45 -3.04 -35.48
C TYR A 290 -3.80 -1.56 -35.72
N PRO A 291 -5.05 -1.24 -36.18
CA PRO A 291 -5.47 0.14 -36.36
C PRO A 291 -5.73 0.82 -35.01
N THR A 292 -5.44 2.12 -34.90
CA THR A 292 -5.80 2.91 -33.73
C THR A 292 -7.30 2.98 -33.52
N LEU A 293 -7.73 3.12 -32.27
CA LEU A 293 -9.14 3.32 -31.93
C LEU A 293 -9.63 4.69 -32.37
N THR A 294 -10.70 4.72 -33.12
CA THR A 294 -11.39 5.97 -33.46
C THR A 294 -12.20 6.51 -32.28
N ARG A 295 -12.54 7.81 -32.31
CA ARG A 295 -13.43 8.45 -31.33
C ARG A 295 -14.73 7.69 -31.16
N GLU A 296 -15.33 7.26 -32.28
CA GLU A 296 -16.61 6.54 -32.27
C GLU A 296 -16.48 5.18 -31.60
N GLN A 297 -15.40 4.44 -31.88
CA GLN A 297 -15.11 3.16 -31.22
C GLN A 297 -14.89 3.34 -29.72
N ILE A 298 -14.11 4.35 -29.33
CA ILE A 298 -13.87 4.68 -27.91
C ILE A 298 -15.19 5.01 -27.21
N ARG A 299 -16.03 5.84 -27.83
CA ARG A 299 -17.35 6.17 -27.28
C ARG A 299 -18.21 4.94 -27.06
N LYS A 300 -18.39 4.16 -28.12
CA LYS A 300 -19.30 3.01 -28.14
C LYS A 300 -18.82 1.86 -27.25
N HIS A 301 -17.52 1.56 -27.30
CA HIS A 301 -16.97 0.35 -26.69
C HIS A 301 -16.33 0.55 -25.34
N LEU A 302 -16.01 1.80 -24.95
CA LEU A 302 -15.43 2.13 -23.65
C LEU A 302 -16.32 3.08 -22.84
N ILE A 303 -16.61 4.30 -23.34
CA ILE A 303 -17.30 5.32 -22.56
C ILE A 303 -18.72 4.88 -22.16
N GLU A 304 -19.52 4.39 -23.11
CA GLU A 304 -20.89 3.97 -22.83
C GLU A 304 -20.97 2.78 -21.83
N PRO A 305 -20.15 1.71 -21.97
CA PRO A 305 -20.08 0.66 -20.97
C PRO A 305 -19.64 1.14 -19.58
N LEU A 306 -18.61 1.99 -19.50
CA LEU A 306 -18.14 2.53 -18.22
C LEU A 306 -19.21 3.35 -17.51
N LYS A 307 -19.93 4.20 -18.23
CA LYS A 307 -21.07 4.96 -17.67
C LYS A 307 -22.18 4.05 -17.17
N LYS A 308 -22.48 2.98 -17.90
CA LYS A 308 -23.51 2.00 -17.50
C LYS A 308 -23.16 1.29 -16.20
N HIS A 309 -21.88 1.07 -15.95
CA HIS A 309 -21.39 0.35 -14.77
C HIS A 309 -20.84 1.27 -13.66
N ASP A 310 -21.02 2.60 -13.78
CA ASP A 310 -20.45 3.60 -12.85
C ASP A 310 -18.96 3.38 -12.62
N ALA A 311 -18.22 3.12 -13.69
CA ALA A 311 -16.84 2.66 -13.68
C ALA A 311 -15.89 3.72 -14.25
N VAL A 312 -14.63 3.64 -13.81
CA VAL A 312 -13.52 4.44 -14.34
C VAL A 312 -12.50 3.51 -14.97
N LEU A 313 -11.97 3.91 -16.14
CA LEU A 313 -10.87 3.25 -16.83
C LEU A 313 -9.59 4.08 -16.68
N VAL A 314 -8.56 3.48 -16.14
CA VAL A 314 -7.20 4.03 -16.11
C VAL A 314 -6.52 3.70 -17.43
N ILE A 315 -6.06 4.71 -18.15
CA ILE A 315 -5.43 4.56 -19.45
C ILE A 315 -3.99 5.05 -19.36
N ASN A 316 -3.04 4.16 -19.56
CA ASN A 316 -1.62 4.48 -19.61
C ASN A 316 -1.25 4.91 -21.04
N VAL A 317 -0.99 6.19 -21.21
CA VAL A 317 -0.89 6.87 -22.53
C VAL A 317 0.57 7.10 -22.90
N VAL A 318 0.86 6.89 -24.19
CA VAL A 318 2.16 7.17 -24.82
C VAL A 318 2.06 8.44 -25.66
N PRO A 319 2.55 9.61 -25.21
CA PRO A 319 2.36 10.86 -25.93
C PRO A 319 3.35 11.07 -27.08
N GLY A 320 4.41 10.30 -27.19
CA GLY A 320 5.49 10.44 -28.17
C GLY A 320 5.47 9.34 -29.23
N PHE A 321 5.26 9.73 -30.48
CA PHE A 321 5.32 8.85 -31.63
C PHE A 321 6.75 8.81 -32.19
N VAL A 322 7.38 7.65 -32.13
CA VAL A 322 8.67 7.43 -32.80
C VAL A 322 8.44 7.29 -34.29
N ASN A 323 8.83 8.31 -35.04
CA ASN A 323 8.76 8.28 -36.48
C ASN A 323 10.09 7.75 -37.04
N GLU A 324 10.12 6.48 -37.43
CA GLU A 324 11.32 5.83 -37.93
C GLU A 324 11.81 6.40 -39.25
N GLU A 325 10.91 6.74 -40.17
CA GLU A 325 11.29 7.30 -41.49
C GLU A 325 11.99 8.64 -41.34
N LYS A 326 11.47 9.50 -40.44
CA LYS A 326 12.04 10.82 -40.15
C LYS A 326 13.12 10.79 -39.07
N ARG A 327 13.30 9.66 -38.39
CA ARG A 327 14.24 9.47 -37.28
C ARG A 327 14.12 10.54 -36.21
N ARG A 328 12.88 10.78 -35.74
CA ARG A 328 12.59 11.74 -34.67
C ARG A 328 11.34 11.33 -33.92
N VAL A 329 11.17 11.88 -32.74
CA VAL A 329 9.93 11.75 -31.98
C VAL A 329 9.01 12.92 -32.30
N GLU A 330 7.76 12.61 -32.64
CA GLU A 330 6.69 13.56 -32.94
C GLU A 330 5.56 13.39 -31.91
N LEU A 331 4.60 14.32 -31.84
CA LEU A 331 3.42 14.15 -31.01
C LEU A 331 2.54 13.03 -31.57
N SER A 332 2.24 12.00 -30.77
CA SER A 332 1.42 10.86 -31.19
C SER A 332 0.07 11.30 -31.73
N PHE A 333 -0.62 12.12 -30.99
CA PHE A 333 -2.01 12.52 -31.24
C PHE A 333 -2.17 13.62 -32.33
N GLN A 334 -1.17 13.77 -33.17
CA GLN A 334 -1.21 14.59 -34.40
C GLN A 334 -0.99 13.74 -35.65
N GLN A 335 -0.82 12.43 -35.50
CA GLN A 335 -0.54 11.53 -36.60
C GLN A 335 -1.85 11.04 -37.25
N ASP A 336 -1.85 10.95 -38.59
CA ASP A 336 -2.94 10.42 -39.41
C ASP A 336 -2.37 9.90 -40.73
N PHE A 337 -2.28 8.57 -40.87
CA PHE A 337 -1.67 7.91 -42.02
C PHE A 337 -2.15 6.45 -42.15
N VAL A 338 -1.81 5.79 -43.25
CA VAL A 338 -1.90 4.34 -43.41
C VAL A 338 -0.50 3.76 -43.23
N ASP A 339 -0.36 2.79 -42.32
CA ASP A 339 0.92 2.15 -42.03
C ASP A 339 1.37 1.16 -43.12
N GLY A 340 2.58 0.60 -42.97
CA GLY A 340 3.14 -0.38 -43.89
C GLY A 340 2.38 -1.72 -43.93
N PHE A 341 1.48 -1.97 -42.99
CA PHE A 341 0.64 -3.18 -42.90
C PHE A 341 -0.78 -2.96 -43.44
N GLY A 342 -1.09 -1.73 -43.84
CA GLY A 342 -2.40 -1.34 -44.38
C GLY A 342 -3.43 -0.88 -43.35
N ASN A 343 -3.04 -0.73 -42.08
CA ASN A 343 -3.94 -0.24 -41.04
C ASN A 343 -4.04 1.28 -41.09
N ARG A 344 -5.25 1.80 -40.85
CA ARG A 344 -5.45 3.23 -40.63
C ARG A 344 -4.99 3.60 -39.23
N GLN A 345 -4.06 4.51 -39.15
CA GLN A 345 -3.51 5.08 -37.94
C GLN A 345 -4.03 6.51 -37.76
N ASP A 346 -5.19 6.67 -37.09
CA ASP A 346 -5.87 7.95 -36.86
C ASP A 346 -5.79 8.33 -35.37
N TYR A 347 -4.59 8.71 -34.92
CA TYR A 347 -4.36 9.13 -33.55
C TYR A 347 -5.08 10.44 -33.17
N ILE A 348 -5.45 11.26 -34.18
CA ILE A 348 -6.24 12.48 -33.95
C ILE A 348 -7.62 12.10 -33.44
N SER A 349 -8.26 11.12 -34.08
CA SER A 349 -9.55 10.59 -33.66
C SER A 349 -9.47 9.91 -32.29
N THR A 350 -8.40 9.14 -32.02
CA THR A 350 -8.12 8.56 -30.70
C THR A 350 -8.06 9.63 -29.62
N ARG A 351 -7.31 10.72 -29.84
CA ARG A 351 -7.23 11.86 -28.92
C ARG A 351 -8.62 12.42 -28.59
N GLN A 352 -9.44 12.66 -29.59
CA GLN A 352 -10.80 13.18 -29.40
C GLN A 352 -11.65 12.26 -28.52
N GLY A 353 -11.48 10.94 -28.66
CA GLY A 353 -12.15 9.95 -27.81
C GLY A 353 -11.64 9.99 -26.37
N LEU A 354 -10.33 10.11 -26.15
CA LEU A 354 -9.74 10.24 -24.82
C LEU A 354 -10.20 11.53 -24.12
N GLU A 355 -10.22 12.67 -24.83
CA GLU A 355 -10.73 13.94 -24.33
C GLU A 355 -12.22 13.87 -23.99
N GLU A 356 -13.01 13.10 -24.75
CA GLU A 356 -14.42 12.87 -24.46
C GLU A 356 -14.59 12.07 -23.17
N GLY A 357 -13.86 10.97 -22.98
CA GLY A 357 -13.91 10.16 -21.76
C GLY A 357 -13.46 10.90 -20.50
N LEU A 358 -12.45 11.80 -20.63
CA LEU A 358 -12.05 12.71 -19.56
C LEU A 358 -13.20 13.66 -19.17
N ARG A 359 -13.88 14.29 -20.14
CA ARG A 359 -15.01 15.19 -19.87
C ARG A 359 -16.21 14.47 -19.25
N GLU A 360 -16.44 13.23 -19.64
CA GLU A 360 -17.50 12.38 -19.08
C GLU A 360 -17.13 11.80 -17.69
N GLY A 361 -15.88 11.98 -17.23
CA GLY A 361 -15.39 11.53 -15.93
C GLY A 361 -15.24 10.02 -15.82
N VAL A 362 -15.09 9.31 -16.94
CA VAL A 362 -14.92 7.85 -16.98
C VAL A 362 -13.51 7.40 -17.35
N PHE A 363 -12.62 8.33 -17.72
CA PHE A 363 -11.20 8.06 -17.97
C PHE A 363 -10.30 8.81 -17.00
N GLU A 364 -9.24 8.14 -16.57
CA GLU A 364 -8.06 8.70 -15.93
C GLU A 364 -6.85 8.41 -16.81
N LEU A 365 -6.13 9.44 -17.26
CA LEU A 365 -4.95 9.26 -18.09
C LEU A 365 -3.70 9.28 -17.23
N GLN A 366 -2.88 8.24 -17.37
CA GLN A 366 -1.63 8.02 -16.64
C GLN A 366 -0.46 7.86 -17.61
N SER A 367 0.77 7.83 -17.08
CA SER A 367 1.98 7.80 -17.91
C SER A 367 2.39 6.38 -18.27
N HIS A 368 2.57 6.13 -19.59
CA HIS A 368 3.21 4.93 -20.13
C HIS A 368 4.61 5.22 -20.69
N GLY A 369 5.31 6.14 -20.06
CA GLY A 369 6.56 6.68 -20.58
C GLY A 369 6.34 7.83 -21.56
N TRP A 370 7.33 8.08 -22.40
CA TRP A 370 7.26 9.07 -23.47
C TRP A 370 6.96 8.45 -24.82
N THR A 371 7.66 7.37 -25.17
CA THR A 371 7.67 6.80 -26.53
C THR A 371 7.35 5.31 -26.57
N HIS A 372 7.30 4.62 -25.45
CA HIS A 372 7.23 3.16 -25.33
C HIS A 372 8.48 2.45 -25.93
N MET A 373 9.09 3.06 -26.92
CA MET A 373 10.29 2.60 -27.64
C MET A 373 11.51 3.40 -27.18
N GLN A 374 12.71 2.82 -27.32
CA GLN A 374 13.96 3.51 -27.03
C GLN A 374 14.40 4.32 -28.25
N PRO A 375 14.09 5.63 -28.33
CA PRO A 375 14.55 6.47 -29.43
C PRO A 375 16.00 6.87 -29.17
N ASP A 376 16.95 6.12 -29.71
CA ASP A 376 18.37 6.40 -29.59
C ASP A 376 18.74 7.59 -30.48
N LEU A 377 18.26 8.79 -30.11
CA LEU A 377 18.34 10.01 -30.92
C LEU A 377 19.76 10.52 -31.06
N ASP A 378 20.63 10.27 -30.09
CA ASP A 378 22.01 10.76 -30.04
C ASP A 378 22.99 9.77 -30.63
N SER A 379 22.58 8.53 -30.87
CA SER A 379 23.43 7.51 -31.47
C SER A 379 23.27 7.47 -32.99
N PRO A 380 24.34 7.11 -33.75
CA PRO A 380 24.17 6.74 -35.15
C PRO A 380 23.12 5.62 -35.24
N PRO A 381 22.50 5.42 -36.43
CA PRO A 381 21.42 4.47 -36.59
C PRO A 381 21.78 3.13 -35.95
N GLY A 382 21.28 2.95 -34.75
CA GLY A 382 21.43 1.71 -34.02
C GLY A 382 20.59 0.61 -34.66
N PRO A 383 20.72 -0.62 -34.17
CA PRO A 383 20.00 -1.76 -34.73
C PRO A 383 18.47 -1.58 -34.81
N TRP A 384 17.87 -0.77 -33.93
CA TRP A 384 16.43 -0.66 -33.93
C TRP A 384 15.85 0.24 -35.03
N TRP A 385 16.53 1.32 -35.42
CA TRP A 385 16.10 2.14 -36.54
C TRP A 385 16.05 1.35 -37.88
N GLY A 386 16.91 0.35 -38.01
CA GLY A 386 16.99 -0.47 -39.22
C GLY A 386 16.22 -1.77 -39.16
N ALA A 387 15.64 -2.09 -38.01
CA ALA A 387 15.09 -3.41 -37.74
C ALA A 387 13.58 -3.44 -37.49
N SER A 388 12.97 -2.27 -37.31
CA SER A 388 11.60 -2.13 -36.82
C SER A 388 10.53 -2.58 -37.80
N LEU A 389 10.71 -2.36 -39.07
CA LEU A 389 9.74 -2.72 -40.10
C LEU A 389 9.75 -4.20 -40.49
N HIS A 390 10.78 -4.96 -40.11
CA HIS A 390 11.06 -6.22 -40.78
C HIS A 390 11.50 -7.37 -39.87
N GLY A 391 10.59 -7.84 -39.04
CA GLY A 391 10.67 -9.15 -38.45
C GLY A 391 11.10 -9.29 -37.01
N GLU A 392 10.88 -10.48 -36.51
CA GLU A 392 10.94 -10.86 -35.09
C GLU A 392 12.27 -10.57 -34.36
N LYS A 393 13.37 -10.44 -35.10
CA LYS A 393 14.67 -10.14 -34.49
C LYS A 393 14.85 -8.68 -34.13
N ALA A 394 14.01 -7.85 -34.67
CA ALA A 394 14.13 -6.41 -34.56
C ALA A 394 13.72 -5.84 -33.23
N HIS A 395 12.75 -6.42 -32.60
CA HIS A 395 12.14 -5.84 -31.42
C HIS A 395 12.72 -6.32 -30.08
N VAL A 396 13.66 -7.22 -30.10
CA VAL A 396 14.28 -7.77 -28.89
C VAL A 396 15.07 -6.68 -28.16
N GLY A 397 14.49 -6.13 -27.09
CA GLY A 397 15.11 -5.14 -26.19
C GLY A 397 15.09 -3.69 -26.66
N TRP A 398 15.00 -3.39 -27.94
CA TRP A 398 15.15 -2.04 -28.48
C TRP A 398 13.91 -1.14 -28.29
N TYR A 399 12.70 -1.71 -28.34
CA TYR A 399 11.47 -0.94 -28.16
C TYR A 399 11.14 -0.61 -26.70
N ARG A 400 11.91 -1.19 -25.78
CA ARG A 400 11.70 -0.95 -24.35
C ARG A 400 12.41 0.32 -23.94
N GLU A 401 11.63 1.35 -23.76
CA GLU A 401 12.09 2.70 -23.48
C GLU A 401 13.02 2.79 -22.26
N PHE A 402 12.77 2.00 -21.24
CA PHE A 402 13.52 2.01 -19.99
C PHE A 402 14.46 0.79 -19.83
N GLY A 403 14.72 0.08 -20.93
CA GLY A 403 15.52 -1.14 -20.91
C GLY A 403 14.73 -2.35 -20.38
N ASP A 404 15.44 -3.40 -20.04
CA ASP A 404 14.88 -4.57 -19.35
C ASP A 404 16.01 -5.41 -18.74
N THR A 405 16.58 -4.95 -17.66
CA THR A 405 17.72 -5.63 -17.02
C THR A 405 17.33 -6.98 -16.42
N ARG A 406 16.05 -7.18 -16.05
CA ARG A 406 15.53 -8.49 -15.59
C ARG A 406 15.68 -9.59 -16.64
N ARG A 407 15.60 -9.22 -17.91
CA ARG A 407 15.74 -10.15 -19.05
C ARG A 407 17.12 -10.10 -19.69
N GLY A 408 18.08 -9.41 -19.06
CA GLY A 408 19.43 -9.27 -19.59
C GLY A 408 19.56 -8.30 -20.77
N PHE A 409 18.57 -7.43 -20.97
CA PHE A 409 18.64 -6.38 -21.99
C PHE A 409 19.33 -5.11 -21.46
N LYS A 410 19.49 -4.13 -22.37
CA LYS A 410 20.22 -2.89 -22.12
C LYS A 410 19.73 -2.18 -20.85
N ASP A 411 20.67 -1.77 -20.02
CA ASP A 411 20.48 -0.86 -18.91
C ASP A 411 20.53 0.58 -19.43
N ILE A 412 19.46 1.34 -19.23
CA ILE A 412 19.34 2.71 -19.74
C ILE A 412 19.85 3.71 -18.70
N PRO A 413 20.79 4.59 -19.06
CA PRO A 413 21.35 5.57 -18.12
C PRO A 413 20.27 6.45 -17.47
N ALA A 414 20.45 6.76 -16.18
CA ALA A 414 19.50 7.57 -15.38
C ALA A 414 19.13 8.90 -16.04
N GLY A 415 20.12 9.62 -16.61
CA GLY A 415 19.88 10.89 -17.29
C GLY A 415 18.93 10.78 -18.49
N GLN A 416 19.07 9.70 -19.27
CA GLN A 416 18.19 9.44 -20.40
C GLN A 416 16.78 9.08 -19.94
N GLN A 417 16.67 8.19 -18.94
CA GLN A 417 15.36 7.84 -18.38
C GLN A 417 14.64 9.06 -17.79
N LEU A 418 15.33 9.90 -17.02
CA LEU A 418 14.76 11.15 -16.48
C LEU A 418 14.27 12.09 -17.57
N PHE A 419 15.02 12.20 -18.67
CA PHE A 419 14.58 12.99 -19.82
C PHE A 419 13.27 12.45 -20.41
N HIS A 420 13.14 11.13 -20.57
CA HIS A 420 11.94 10.48 -21.10
C HIS A 420 10.75 10.64 -20.15
N ILE A 421 10.95 10.36 -18.86
CA ILE A 421 9.92 10.48 -17.83
C ILE A 421 9.36 11.91 -17.78
N ARG A 422 10.24 12.91 -17.73
CA ARG A 422 9.87 14.34 -17.71
C ARG A 422 9.16 14.77 -18.99
N THR A 423 9.67 14.34 -20.14
CA THR A 423 9.10 14.69 -21.44
C THR A 423 7.72 14.07 -21.60
N GLY A 424 7.54 12.80 -21.28
CA GLY A 424 6.26 12.11 -21.33
C GLY A 424 5.22 12.80 -20.43
N LYS A 425 5.58 13.07 -19.17
CA LYS A 425 4.73 13.79 -18.22
C LYS A 425 4.31 15.15 -18.75
N LYS A 426 5.26 15.97 -19.20
CA LYS A 426 5.00 17.31 -19.74
C LYS A 426 4.13 17.27 -20.99
N TRP A 427 4.30 16.29 -21.86
CA TRP A 427 3.50 16.16 -23.06
C TRP A 427 2.06 15.75 -22.74
N LEU A 428 1.84 14.86 -21.78
CA LEU A 428 0.50 14.52 -21.29
C LEU A 428 -0.20 15.75 -20.70
N GLU A 429 0.51 16.52 -19.88
CA GLU A 429 -0.02 17.77 -19.33
C GLU A 429 -0.43 18.78 -20.42
N ASN A 430 0.43 18.96 -21.42
CA ASN A 430 0.15 19.89 -22.53
C ASN A 430 -0.98 19.41 -23.45
N LEU A 431 -1.12 18.10 -23.68
CA LEU A 431 -2.10 17.53 -24.58
C LEU A 431 -3.50 17.45 -23.96
N PHE A 432 -3.58 17.06 -22.69
CA PHE A 432 -4.83 16.70 -22.03
C PHE A 432 -5.13 17.54 -20.78
N GLY A 433 -4.20 18.38 -20.33
CA GLY A 433 -4.35 19.12 -19.07
C GLY A 433 -4.28 18.25 -17.82
N VAL A 434 -3.77 17.02 -17.93
CA VAL A 434 -3.66 16.08 -16.82
C VAL A 434 -2.22 15.97 -16.34
N VAL A 435 -2.04 15.86 -15.01
CA VAL A 435 -0.76 15.54 -14.41
C VAL A 435 -0.83 14.11 -13.90
N PRO A 436 -0.17 13.15 -14.55
CA PRO A 436 -0.26 11.76 -14.15
C PRO A 436 0.38 11.53 -12.77
N LEU A 437 -0.25 10.69 -11.95
CA LEU A 437 0.23 10.29 -10.62
C LEU A 437 0.82 8.87 -10.63
N SER A 438 0.53 8.11 -11.67
CA SER A 438 1.00 6.75 -11.86
C SER A 438 1.90 6.64 -13.08
N PHE A 439 2.86 5.75 -13.00
CA PHE A 439 3.80 5.43 -14.07
C PHE A 439 3.80 3.93 -14.34
N VAL A 440 3.79 3.58 -15.62
CA VAL A 440 4.02 2.22 -16.12
C VAL A 440 5.05 2.31 -17.23
N SER A 441 6.10 1.50 -17.15
CA SER A 441 7.09 1.44 -18.22
C SER A 441 6.56 0.66 -19.41
N GLY A 442 6.71 1.20 -20.62
CA GLY A 442 6.29 0.56 -21.86
C GLY A 442 6.87 -0.85 -22.02
N GLY A 443 6.02 -1.80 -22.39
CA GLY A 443 6.40 -3.21 -22.54
C GLY A 443 6.86 -3.89 -21.23
N GLY A 444 6.61 -3.30 -20.07
CA GLY A 444 7.03 -3.81 -18.77
C GLY A 444 8.55 -3.84 -18.56
N GLY A 445 9.30 -3.16 -19.42
CA GLY A 445 10.75 -3.10 -19.34
C GLY A 445 11.23 -2.05 -18.35
N VAL A 446 12.16 -2.40 -17.47
CA VAL A 446 12.75 -1.51 -16.47
C VAL A 446 14.24 -1.77 -16.31
N SER A 447 15.01 -0.71 -16.10
CA SER A 447 16.35 -0.79 -15.54
C SER A 447 16.21 -0.86 -14.03
N LEU A 448 16.86 -1.82 -13.41
CA LEU A 448 16.74 -2.06 -11.96
C LEU A 448 18.06 -1.87 -11.22
N SER A 449 19.17 -1.65 -11.96
CA SER A 449 20.47 -1.36 -11.35
C SER A 449 20.56 0.09 -10.90
N TYR A 450 21.09 0.33 -9.73
CA TYR A 450 21.41 1.68 -9.28
C TYR A 450 22.63 2.21 -10.06
N PRO A 451 22.68 3.49 -10.50
CA PRO A 451 21.71 4.58 -10.27
C PRO A 451 20.57 4.64 -11.31
N ASN A 452 20.46 3.67 -12.18
CA ASN A 452 19.55 3.66 -13.33
C ASN A 452 18.16 3.09 -13.02
N HIS A 453 17.81 2.93 -11.75
CA HIS A 453 16.58 2.27 -11.34
C HIS A 453 15.34 3.08 -11.76
N THR A 454 14.58 2.55 -12.73
CA THR A 454 13.47 3.25 -13.39
C THR A 454 12.42 3.78 -12.43
N TRP A 455 12.00 2.97 -11.45
CA TRP A 455 10.94 3.39 -10.52
C TRP A 455 11.40 4.46 -9.54
N ILE A 456 12.67 4.39 -9.08
CA ILE A 456 13.25 5.45 -8.24
C ILE A 456 13.29 6.77 -9.01
N LEU A 457 13.69 6.71 -10.28
CA LEU A 457 13.73 7.90 -11.13
C LEU A 457 12.33 8.49 -11.39
N ALA A 458 11.33 7.63 -11.66
CA ALA A 458 9.94 8.06 -11.81
C ALA A 458 9.39 8.70 -10.52
N ALA A 459 9.71 8.11 -9.37
CA ALA A 459 9.32 8.65 -8.08
C ALA A 459 9.91 10.04 -7.81
N ARG A 460 11.16 10.29 -8.19
CA ARG A 460 11.79 11.62 -8.12
C ARG A 460 11.07 12.67 -8.96
N GLU A 461 10.43 12.24 -10.04
CA GLU A 461 9.59 13.09 -10.88
C GLU A 461 8.15 13.23 -10.36
N GLY A 462 7.86 12.72 -9.17
CA GLY A 462 6.61 12.91 -8.46
C GLY A 462 5.52 11.90 -8.75
N PHE A 463 5.86 10.75 -9.34
CA PHE A 463 4.94 9.63 -9.42
C PHE A 463 4.85 8.94 -8.06
N GLY A 464 3.63 8.72 -7.59
CA GLY A 464 3.36 8.10 -6.28
C GLY A 464 2.95 6.64 -6.36
N TRP A 465 2.75 6.11 -7.56
CA TRP A 465 2.27 4.76 -7.79
C TRP A 465 2.83 4.17 -9.08
N PHE A 466 3.01 2.84 -9.08
CA PHE A 466 3.42 2.08 -10.25
C PHE A 466 2.31 1.08 -10.60
N CYS A 467 1.48 1.45 -11.55
CA CYS A 467 0.37 0.63 -12.03
C CYS A 467 0.87 -0.73 -12.53
N TRP A 468 0.07 -1.76 -12.44
CA TRP A 468 0.35 -3.17 -12.72
C TRP A 468 1.24 -3.88 -11.70
N PHE A 469 2.23 -3.21 -11.15
CA PHE A 469 3.16 -3.82 -10.19
C PHE A 469 2.72 -3.59 -8.75
N GLY A 470 1.69 -2.77 -8.53
CA GLY A 470 1.21 -2.45 -7.19
C GLY A 470 2.27 -1.81 -6.30
N GLY A 471 3.19 -1.07 -6.92
CA GLY A 471 4.26 -0.41 -6.21
C GLY A 471 3.82 0.93 -5.62
N TYR A 472 4.31 1.23 -4.45
CA TYR A 472 4.09 2.48 -3.73
C TYR A 472 5.42 3.09 -3.32
N LEU A 473 5.54 4.40 -3.45
CA LEU A 473 6.66 5.15 -2.92
C LEU A 473 6.14 6.16 -1.90
N GLY A 474 6.47 5.92 -0.63
CA GLY A 474 6.10 6.83 0.45
C GLY A 474 6.77 8.19 0.32
N ARG A 475 5.99 9.26 0.51
CA ARG A 475 6.49 10.62 0.68
C ARG A 475 6.60 11.05 2.13
N ASP A 476 6.01 10.29 3.04
CA ASP A 476 6.08 10.57 4.47
C ASP A 476 7.52 10.47 4.96
N LEU A 477 7.87 11.29 5.93
CA LEU A 477 9.22 11.31 6.51
C LEU A 477 9.67 9.93 6.99
N ALA A 478 8.74 9.14 7.53
CA ALA A 478 9.01 7.83 8.08
C ALA A 478 9.32 6.76 7.02
N VAL A 479 8.73 6.89 5.83
CA VAL A 479 8.86 5.93 4.72
C VAL A 479 9.37 6.59 3.45
N ARG A 480 9.73 7.85 3.54
CA ARG A 480 10.26 8.61 2.42
C ARG A 480 11.50 7.93 1.88
N GLY A 481 11.50 7.69 0.60
CA GLY A 481 12.61 7.08 -0.06
C GLY A 481 12.58 5.57 -0.16
N TRP A 482 11.60 4.89 0.38
CA TRP A 482 11.45 3.46 0.24
C TRP A 482 10.53 3.14 -0.95
N LEU A 483 11.02 2.31 -1.84
CA LEU A 483 10.27 1.75 -2.96
C LEU A 483 9.95 0.29 -2.65
N PHE A 484 8.72 -0.14 -2.91
CA PHE A 484 8.35 -1.54 -2.77
C PHE A 484 7.29 -1.96 -3.79
N GLU A 485 7.31 -3.23 -4.11
CA GLU A 485 6.38 -3.86 -5.04
C GLU A 485 5.31 -4.64 -4.28
N GLY A 486 4.10 -4.57 -4.81
CA GLY A 486 2.96 -5.33 -4.29
C GLY A 486 2.38 -4.71 -3.02
N THR A 487 1.07 -4.71 -2.93
CA THR A 487 0.35 -4.28 -1.74
C THR A 487 -0.66 -5.37 -1.39
N PRO A 488 -0.55 -5.96 -0.20
CA PRO A 488 -1.55 -6.93 0.23
C PRO A 488 -2.94 -6.31 0.41
N GLU A 489 -3.02 -4.98 0.54
CA GLU A 489 -4.26 -4.24 0.76
C GLU A 489 -4.37 -3.10 -0.26
N ALA A 490 -4.90 -3.43 -1.44
CA ALA A 490 -5.16 -2.48 -2.53
C ALA A 490 -6.40 -2.93 -3.31
N PRO A 491 -7.03 -2.04 -4.07
CA PRO A 491 -7.97 -2.44 -5.08
C PRO A 491 -7.30 -3.39 -6.07
N ALA A 492 -7.99 -4.43 -6.49
CA ALA A 492 -7.42 -5.34 -7.48
C ALA A 492 -7.29 -4.63 -8.83
N THR A 493 -6.07 -4.57 -9.35
CA THR A 493 -5.83 -4.09 -10.72
C THR A 493 -6.21 -5.18 -11.70
N ILE A 494 -7.13 -4.89 -12.61
CA ILE A 494 -7.64 -5.82 -13.61
C ILE A 494 -7.46 -5.27 -15.02
N PRO A 495 -7.18 -6.12 -16.01
CA PRO A 495 -7.07 -5.69 -17.38
C PRO A 495 -8.43 -5.25 -17.94
N ALA A 496 -8.44 -4.25 -18.80
CA ALA A 496 -9.51 -4.03 -19.74
C ALA A 496 -9.45 -5.19 -20.76
N LEU A 497 -10.40 -6.11 -20.66
CA LEU A 497 -10.38 -7.30 -21.51
C LEU A 497 -10.58 -6.96 -22.99
N PRO A 498 -9.98 -7.74 -23.91
CA PRO A 498 -9.43 -9.07 -23.67
C PRO A 498 -7.94 -9.13 -23.31
N ASP A 499 -7.13 -8.10 -23.55
CA ASP A 499 -5.68 -8.22 -23.40
C ASP A 499 -4.99 -7.03 -22.69
N ALA A 500 -5.75 -6.19 -22.03
CA ALA A 500 -5.25 -5.02 -21.31
C ALA A 500 -4.70 -3.87 -22.19
N HIS A 501 -4.77 -3.97 -23.52
CA HIS A 501 -4.27 -2.96 -24.44
C HIS A 501 -5.40 -2.46 -25.35
N ASP A 502 -5.22 -1.31 -25.93
CA ASP A 502 -6.14 -0.76 -26.92
C ASP A 502 -6.26 -1.67 -28.17
N LYS A 503 -5.24 -2.49 -28.43
CA LYS A 503 -5.27 -3.56 -29.44
C LYS A 503 -6.47 -4.49 -29.25
N GLY A 504 -6.66 -5.01 -28.05
CA GLY A 504 -7.75 -5.94 -27.78
C GLY A 504 -9.12 -5.31 -28.00
N ILE A 505 -9.27 -4.03 -27.69
CA ILE A 505 -10.51 -3.29 -27.96
C ILE A 505 -10.69 -3.06 -29.47
N ALA A 506 -9.61 -2.81 -30.22
CA ALA A 506 -9.67 -2.62 -31.67
C ALA A 506 -10.10 -3.91 -32.39
N GLU A 507 -9.56 -5.04 -31.97
CA GLU A 507 -9.81 -6.37 -32.59
C GLU A 507 -11.08 -7.05 -32.07
N HIS A 508 -11.38 -6.91 -30.77
CA HIS A 508 -12.47 -7.63 -30.08
C HIS A 508 -13.30 -6.71 -29.16
N PRO A 509 -13.92 -5.66 -29.67
CA PRO A 509 -14.53 -4.59 -28.84
C PRO A 509 -15.66 -5.08 -27.92
N GLY A 510 -16.35 -6.17 -28.27
CA GLY A 510 -17.43 -6.76 -27.45
C GLY A 510 -16.93 -7.46 -26.19
N GLU A 511 -15.66 -7.80 -26.13
CA GLU A 511 -15.08 -8.52 -24.98
C GLU A 511 -14.81 -7.61 -23.77
N PHE A 512 -14.74 -6.29 -23.97
CA PHE A 512 -14.59 -5.34 -22.88
C PHE A 512 -15.69 -5.48 -21.81
N LEU A 513 -16.89 -5.85 -22.21
CA LEU A 513 -18.00 -6.05 -21.27
C LEU A 513 -17.72 -7.16 -20.22
N LYS A 514 -16.87 -8.13 -20.56
CA LYS A 514 -16.48 -9.22 -19.63
C LYS A 514 -15.65 -8.69 -18.44
N THR A 515 -15.06 -7.50 -18.56
CA THR A 515 -14.35 -6.84 -17.45
C THR A 515 -15.26 -6.62 -16.24
N PHE A 516 -16.57 -6.46 -16.48
CA PHE A 516 -17.56 -6.19 -15.44
C PHE A 516 -18.18 -7.44 -14.80
N ASP A 517 -17.74 -8.65 -15.19
CA ASP A 517 -18.23 -9.92 -14.65
C ASP A 517 -17.54 -10.29 -13.34
N ARG A 518 -17.60 -9.40 -12.33
CA ARG A 518 -16.94 -9.58 -11.01
C ARG A 518 -17.91 -9.86 -9.87
N GLY A 519 -19.19 -9.97 -10.18
CA GLY A 519 -20.24 -10.26 -9.20
C GLY A 519 -20.94 -9.02 -8.64
N PRO A 520 -22.03 -9.25 -7.89
CA PRO A 520 -22.80 -8.18 -7.29
C PRO A 520 -21.99 -7.50 -6.17
N GLY A 521 -21.89 -6.20 -6.20
CA GLY A 521 -21.14 -5.41 -5.22
C GLY A 521 -19.78 -4.93 -5.70
N ALA A 522 -19.30 -5.38 -6.86
CA ALA A 522 -18.07 -4.88 -7.44
C ALA A 522 -18.13 -3.36 -7.69
N VAL A 523 -17.10 -2.66 -7.25
CA VAL A 523 -16.92 -1.20 -7.44
C VAL A 523 -15.70 -0.98 -8.30
N TYR A 524 -15.89 -0.29 -9.42
CA TYR A 524 -14.82 0.03 -10.36
C TYR A 524 -14.39 1.48 -10.17
N MET A 525 -13.31 1.67 -9.43
CA MET A 525 -12.83 2.98 -9.00
C MET A 525 -11.66 3.47 -9.86
N GLY A 526 -11.38 4.76 -9.78
CA GLY A 526 -10.18 5.35 -10.37
C GLY A 526 -8.93 5.08 -9.53
N LEU A 527 -7.77 5.07 -10.18
CA LEU A 527 -6.48 4.96 -9.52
C LEU A 527 -6.16 6.22 -8.71
N ASP A 528 -6.50 7.39 -9.23
CA ASP A 528 -6.28 8.67 -8.53
C ASP A 528 -7.06 8.72 -7.20
N GLU A 529 -8.23 8.11 -7.14
CA GLU A 529 -8.99 7.95 -5.90
C GLU A 529 -8.20 7.12 -4.88
N TYR A 530 -7.65 5.97 -5.29
CA TYR A 530 -6.84 5.12 -4.42
C TYR A 530 -5.57 5.83 -3.92
N ILE A 531 -4.87 6.51 -4.82
CA ILE A 531 -3.67 7.29 -4.47
C ILE A 531 -4.03 8.40 -3.47
N GLY A 532 -5.16 9.08 -3.64
CA GLY A 532 -5.64 10.08 -2.71
C GLY A 532 -5.84 9.53 -1.29
N TYR A 533 -6.32 8.30 -1.17
CA TYR A 533 -6.45 7.64 0.14
C TYR A 533 -5.11 7.24 0.75
N LEU A 534 -4.17 6.76 -0.04
CA LEU A 534 -2.83 6.42 0.44
C LEU A 534 -2.10 7.62 1.05
N HIS A 535 -2.41 8.81 0.55
CA HIS A 535 -1.79 10.07 0.99
C HIS A 535 -2.71 10.93 1.89
N ALA A 536 -3.82 10.37 2.37
CA ALA A 536 -4.64 11.04 3.36
C ALA A 536 -3.98 10.99 4.74
N ASP A 537 -3.88 12.14 5.39
CA ASP A 537 -3.42 12.23 6.76
C ASP A 537 -4.60 12.16 7.73
N LEU A 538 -4.43 11.36 8.79
CA LEU A 538 -5.38 11.28 9.88
C LEU A 538 -4.73 11.78 11.16
N GLU A 539 -5.44 12.65 11.85
CA GLU A 539 -5.06 13.13 13.18
C GLU A 539 -6.19 12.81 14.16
N SER A 540 -5.84 12.34 15.35
CA SER A 540 -6.78 12.20 16.44
C SER A 540 -6.17 12.81 17.71
N ARG A 541 -7.04 13.13 18.68
CA ARG A 541 -6.63 13.62 19.99
C ARG A 541 -7.18 12.74 21.09
N PRO A 542 -6.47 12.64 22.21
CA PRO A 542 -7.00 11.96 23.37
C PRO A 542 -8.27 12.69 23.84
N GLY A 543 -9.27 11.93 24.27
CA GLY A 543 -10.53 12.50 24.76
C GLY A 543 -11.54 11.45 25.19
N SER A 544 -12.60 11.91 25.82
CA SER A 544 -13.68 11.05 26.32
C SER A 544 -14.46 10.35 25.20
N LEU A 545 -14.41 10.88 23.99
CA LEU A 545 -15.08 10.37 22.80
C LEU A 545 -14.12 10.37 21.60
N PRO A 546 -14.27 9.41 20.67
CA PRO A 546 -13.48 9.37 19.44
C PRO A 546 -13.68 10.62 18.59
N GLU A 547 -12.57 11.23 18.20
CA GLU A 547 -12.55 12.35 17.28
C GLU A 547 -11.33 12.20 16.34
N VAL A 548 -11.59 12.21 15.03
CA VAL A 548 -10.58 12.04 14.00
C VAL A 548 -10.76 13.10 12.93
N TRP A 549 -9.66 13.71 12.52
CA TRP A 549 -9.61 14.57 11.34
C TRP A 549 -8.99 13.80 10.20
N VAL A 550 -9.60 13.91 9.02
CA VAL A 550 -9.09 13.40 7.75
C VAL A 550 -8.71 14.58 6.89
N GLU A 551 -7.47 14.64 6.47
CA GLU A 551 -6.96 15.66 5.55
C GLU A 551 -6.38 15.00 4.32
N TYR A 552 -6.89 15.38 3.15
CA TYR A 552 -6.38 14.86 1.88
C TYR A 552 -5.30 15.78 1.33
N ASP A 553 -4.17 15.21 0.90
CA ASP A 553 -3.13 15.96 0.21
C ASP A 553 -3.68 16.56 -1.10
N PRO A 554 -3.66 17.88 -1.27
CA PRO A 554 -4.20 18.55 -2.46
C PRO A 554 -3.56 18.09 -3.76
N HIS A 555 -2.32 17.63 -3.72
CA HIS A 555 -1.63 17.10 -4.89
C HIS A 555 -2.26 15.81 -5.41
N TYR A 556 -2.71 14.93 -4.51
CA TYR A 556 -3.24 13.61 -4.86
C TYR A 556 -4.76 13.55 -4.94
N CYS A 557 -5.48 14.41 -4.21
CA CYS A 557 -6.94 14.35 -4.16
C CYS A 557 -7.67 15.25 -5.17
N ARG A 558 -6.96 16.00 -5.99
CA ARG A 558 -7.54 16.96 -6.95
C ARG A 558 -8.46 16.33 -7.99
N PHE A 559 -8.30 15.04 -8.29
CA PHE A 559 -9.04 14.34 -9.33
C PHE A 559 -10.39 13.76 -8.88
N PHE A 560 -10.57 13.55 -7.58
CA PHE A 560 -11.86 13.06 -7.05
C PHE A 560 -12.59 14.08 -6.19
N SER A 561 -12.24 15.36 -6.32
CA SER A 561 -12.93 16.47 -5.70
C SER A 561 -14.42 16.46 -6.05
N GLY A 562 -15.27 16.60 -5.03
CA GLY A 562 -16.73 16.55 -5.18
C GLY A 562 -17.36 15.16 -5.03
N ARG A 563 -16.58 14.07 -5.00
CA ARG A 563 -17.07 12.73 -4.65
C ARG A 563 -17.12 12.57 -3.12
N LYS A 564 -17.86 11.58 -2.65
CA LYS A 564 -17.82 11.16 -1.24
C LYS A 564 -16.94 9.95 -1.11
N SER A 565 -16.07 9.95 -0.11
CA SER A 565 -15.30 8.78 0.24
C SER A 565 -15.98 8.00 1.36
N SER A 566 -16.06 6.69 1.23
CA SER A 566 -16.60 5.83 2.27
C SER A 566 -15.48 5.36 3.19
N TRP A 567 -15.61 5.68 4.47
CA TRP A 567 -14.76 5.19 5.55
C TRP A 567 -15.54 4.25 6.43
N LYS A 568 -14.87 3.34 7.10
CA LYS A 568 -15.46 2.41 8.07
C LYS A 568 -14.96 2.75 9.46
N LEU A 569 -15.89 3.09 10.36
CA LEU A 569 -15.60 3.19 11.79
C LEU A 569 -15.86 1.84 12.43
N ASP A 570 -14.81 1.18 12.87
CA ASP A 570 -14.87 -0.04 13.66
C ASP A 570 -14.53 0.26 15.13
N LEU A 571 -15.18 -0.44 16.05
CA LEU A 571 -15.02 -0.25 17.47
C LEU A 571 -14.70 -1.57 18.14
N ALA A 572 -13.73 -1.57 19.03
CA ALA A 572 -13.50 -2.66 19.96
C ALA A 572 -14.77 -2.93 20.82
N ASP A 573 -15.00 -4.17 21.18
CA ASP A 573 -16.20 -4.52 21.97
C ASP A 573 -16.24 -3.74 23.29
N TRP A 574 -15.11 -3.56 23.98
CA TRP A 574 -15.03 -2.79 25.22
C TRP A 574 -15.32 -1.29 25.04
N ALA A 575 -15.00 -0.72 23.90
CA ALA A 575 -15.31 0.67 23.58
C ALA A 575 -16.78 0.84 23.15
N ARG A 576 -17.31 -0.18 22.48
CA ARG A 576 -18.66 -0.19 21.92
C ARG A 576 -19.74 -0.02 23.00
N GLU A 577 -19.55 -0.61 24.17
CA GLU A 577 -20.51 -0.50 25.30
C GLU A 577 -20.79 0.96 25.67
N SER A 578 -19.79 1.83 25.61
CA SER A 578 -19.94 3.25 25.93
C SER A 578 -20.37 4.12 24.77
N LEU A 579 -20.21 3.65 23.53
CA LEU A 579 -20.40 4.45 22.32
C LEU A 579 -21.61 4.05 21.48
N ALA A 580 -22.15 2.84 21.66
CA ALA A 580 -23.28 2.35 20.86
C ALA A 580 -24.50 3.29 20.93
N GLY A 581 -25.09 3.59 19.77
CA GLY A 581 -26.24 4.48 19.63
C GLY A 581 -25.92 5.98 19.68
N ARG A 582 -24.70 6.37 20.02
CA ARG A 582 -24.24 7.77 19.93
C ARG A 582 -24.23 8.24 18.47
N ARG A 583 -24.37 9.54 18.29
CA ARG A 583 -24.35 10.16 16.94
C ARG A 583 -22.94 10.18 16.38
N VAL A 584 -22.83 9.91 15.10
CA VAL A 584 -21.61 10.18 14.31
C VAL A 584 -21.84 11.45 13.51
N LEU A 585 -20.94 12.39 13.61
CA LEU A 585 -20.98 13.65 12.88
C LEU A 585 -19.80 13.71 11.90
N VAL A 586 -20.04 14.28 10.73
CA VAL A 586 -19.00 14.70 9.78
C VAL A 586 -19.15 16.20 9.58
N ASP A 587 -18.12 16.96 9.88
CA ASP A 587 -18.13 18.44 9.83
C ASP A 587 -19.34 19.05 10.59
N GLY A 588 -19.67 18.47 11.74
CA GLY A 588 -20.80 18.87 12.56
C GLY A 588 -22.20 18.44 12.05
N LYS A 589 -22.27 17.75 10.91
CA LYS A 589 -23.53 17.27 10.32
C LYS A 589 -23.74 15.80 10.66
N PRO A 590 -24.98 15.37 11.00
CA PRO A 590 -25.26 13.97 11.28
C PRO A 590 -24.89 13.06 10.09
N ALA A 591 -24.09 12.04 10.36
CA ALA A 591 -23.68 11.01 9.39
C ALA A 591 -24.15 9.60 9.77
N GLY A 592 -24.87 9.48 10.89
CA GLY A 592 -25.42 8.21 11.37
C GLY A 592 -25.32 8.07 12.88
N LYS A 593 -25.46 6.84 13.35
CA LYS A 593 -25.25 6.45 14.75
C LYS A 593 -24.29 5.29 14.81
N VAL A 594 -23.49 5.25 15.86
CA VAL A 594 -22.60 4.12 16.14
C VAL A 594 -23.43 2.83 16.20
N ALA A 595 -23.08 1.87 15.34
CA ALA A 595 -23.77 0.59 15.26
C ALA A 595 -23.60 -0.21 16.56
N GLN A 596 -24.64 -0.91 16.98
CA GLN A 596 -24.58 -1.81 18.15
C GLN A 596 -23.66 -3.02 17.87
N ARG A 597 -23.60 -3.46 16.63
CA ARG A 597 -22.70 -4.54 16.15
C ARG A 597 -22.15 -4.19 14.79
N GLY A 598 -20.99 -4.75 14.44
CA GLY A 598 -20.37 -4.57 13.14
C GLY A 598 -19.73 -3.19 12.97
N VAL A 599 -19.55 -2.80 11.73
CA VAL A 599 -18.83 -1.61 11.28
C VAL A 599 -19.82 -0.55 10.82
N GLN A 600 -19.58 0.71 11.17
CA GLN A 600 -20.36 1.85 10.70
C GLN A 600 -19.71 2.46 9.48
N GLU A 601 -20.41 2.49 8.35
CA GLU A 601 -19.97 3.27 7.19
C GLU A 601 -20.22 4.76 7.39
N ILE A 602 -19.21 5.55 7.03
CA ILE A 602 -19.21 7.00 7.15
C ILE A 602 -18.81 7.60 5.80
N ALA A 603 -19.68 8.39 5.22
CA ALA A 603 -19.37 9.15 4.01
C ALA A 603 -18.69 10.46 4.40
N VAL A 604 -17.43 10.63 3.98
CA VAL A 604 -16.64 11.85 4.16
C VAL A 604 -16.54 12.56 2.80
N PRO A 605 -16.73 13.88 2.70
CA PRO A 605 -16.47 14.59 1.47
C PRO A 605 -15.04 14.33 0.99
N ALA A 606 -14.87 13.99 -0.27
CA ALA A 606 -13.56 13.89 -0.88
C ALA A 606 -13.20 15.22 -1.54
N GLY A 607 -11.96 15.66 -1.36
CA GLY A 607 -11.51 16.93 -1.92
C GLY A 607 -10.46 17.61 -1.03
N THR A 608 -10.08 18.82 -1.40
CA THR A 608 -9.16 19.62 -0.59
C THR A 608 -9.86 20.09 0.68
N GLY A 609 -9.21 19.86 1.81
CA GLY A 609 -9.68 20.32 3.11
C GLY A 609 -9.55 19.27 4.20
N ARG A 610 -9.78 19.73 5.40
CA ARG A 610 -9.74 18.92 6.60
C ARG A 610 -11.16 18.63 7.07
N HIS A 611 -11.50 17.37 7.20
CA HIS A 611 -12.83 16.91 7.60
C HIS A 611 -12.78 16.32 9.00
N ARG A 612 -13.71 16.74 9.86
CA ARG A 612 -13.82 16.26 11.23
C ARG A 612 -14.88 15.16 11.32
N ILE A 613 -14.49 14.02 11.84
CA ILE A 613 -15.38 12.91 12.20
C ILE A 613 -15.40 12.82 13.72
N ALA A 614 -16.57 12.94 14.33
CA ALA A 614 -16.72 12.90 15.78
C ALA A 614 -17.86 11.98 16.19
N VAL A 615 -17.71 11.33 17.33
CA VAL A 615 -18.78 10.60 18.02
C VAL A 615 -19.28 11.46 19.17
N GLU A 616 -20.60 11.72 19.27
CA GLU A 616 -21.23 12.56 20.30
C GLU A 616 -22.42 11.88 20.98
#